data_e91916a1f901db586b81b36776db7da5
#
_entry.id   e91916a1f901db586b81b36776db7da5
#
_cell.length_a   1.000
_cell.length_b   1.000
_cell.length_c   1.000
_cell.angle_alpha   90.00
_cell.angle_beta   90.00
_cell.angle_gamma   90.00
#
_symmetry.space_group_name_H-M   'P 1'
#
loop_
_entity.id
_entity.type
_entity.pdbx_description
1 polymer ?
#
loop_
_entity_poly.entity_id
_entity_poly.type
_entity_poly.pdbx_seq_one_letter_code
_entity_poly.pdbx_strand_id
1 'polypeptide(L)'
;MKSNVESLIEKSVACAISAIEIYNKPDFKYREETFSILMINSWELILKAKLIKAANNNIKAIYIKENIPKKAGGKSKRWKYKLNKKGYNLTIGIEKLLEKFENDKSVDKRCLENISLLNIVRNNAIHLINKDSELASIVYEVGSANLKNYIEFIIENFNKDLSKYNFYLMPISFYNDYEIMDNLKIEDTSFKSKLKKDLLELNSKYKSGPNEKYNIILATKVSFIKGDKNGINTKFTKEQGEEAIKINLTDEEIDIRYPLSFKDLVSVLKARYIDFKQDKKFYGLNKKYRKNLNNAY
;
A
#
# COMPACT_ATOMS: atom_id res chain seq x y z
N MET A 1 -5.76 -5.31 30.32
CA MET A 1 -6.44 -5.90 29.16
C MET A 1 -6.48 -4.84 28.05
N LYS A 2 -6.03 -5.13 26.82
CA LYS A 2 -6.10 -4.17 25.70
C LYS A 2 -7.54 -3.84 25.37
N SER A 3 -7.81 -2.58 24.99
CA SER A 3 -9.16 -2.19 24.53
C SER A 3 -9.47 -2.81 23.15
N ASN A 4 -10.76 -2.94 22.81
CA ASN A 4 -11.18 -3.40 21.49
C ASN A 4 -10.60 -2.51 20.37
N VAL A 5 -10.57 -1.20 20.61
CA VAL A 5 -9.99 -0.22 19.68
C VAL A 5 -8.52 -0.52 19.45
N GLU A 6 -7.73 -0.68 20.51
CA GLU A 6 -6.29 -0.93 20.43
C GLU A 6 -5.98 -2.23 19.67
N SER A 7 -6.72 -3.30 19.98
CA SER A 7 -6.57 -4.58 19.29
C SER A 7 -6.86 -4.48 17.79
N LEU A 8 -7.86 -3.70 17.38
CA LEU A 8 -8.16 -3.50 15.96
C LEU A 8 -7.12 -2.65 15.26
N ILE A 9 -6.57 -1.62 15.92
CA ILE A 9 -5.48 -0.81 15.36
C ILE A 9 -4.25 -1.67 15.11
N GLU A 10 -3.82 -2.48 16.09
CA GLU A 10 -2.67 -3.36 15.93
C GLU A 10 -2.85 -4.36 14.79
N LYS A 11 -4.02 -4.99 14.68
CA LYS A 11 -4.34 -5.89 13.57
C LYS A 11 -4.36 -5.17 12.23
N SER A 12 -4.90 -3.96 12.20
CA SER A 12 -4.92 -3.13 10.99
C SER A 12 -3.51 -2.80 10.52
N VAL A 13 -2.65 -2.34 11.43
CA VAL A 13 -1.24 -2.02 11.13
C VAL A 13 -0.48 -3.28 10.66
N ALA A 14 -0.67 -4.42 11.32
CA ALA A 14 -0.08 -5.68 10.89
C ALA A 14 -0.51 -6.08 9.47
N CYS A 15 -1.80 -5.92 9.12
CA CYS A 15 -2.27 -6.15 7.75
C CYS A 15 -1.63 -5.20 6.74
N ALA A 16 -1.49 -3.91 7.07
CA ALA A 16 -0.84 -2.94 6.18
C ALA A 16 0.64 -3.27 5.96
N ILE A 17 1.38 -3.64 7.01
CA ILE A 17 2.78 -4.07 6.91
C ILE A 17 2.88 -5.31 6.02
N SER A 18 2.04 -6.33 6.25
CA SER A 18 2.03 -7.54 5.44
C SER A 18 1.70 -7.25 3.97
N ALA A 19 0.81 -6.28 3.70
CA ALA A 19 0.51 -5.84 2.34
C ALA A 19 1.76 -5.29 1.65
N ILE A 20 2.51 -4.42 2.33
CA ILE A 20 3.75 -3.82 1.82
C ILE A 20 4.83 -4.89 1.60
N GLU A 21 5.03 -5.78 2.56
CA GLU A 21 6.02 -6.85 2.47
C GLU A 21 5.76 -7.77 1.26
N ILE A 22 4.50 -8.15 1.06
CA ILE A 22 4.10 -8.99 -0.10
C ILE A 22 4.28 -8.23 -1.40
N TYR A 23 3.88 -6.96 -1.47
CA TYR A 23 4.05 -6.15 -2.67
C TYR A 23 5.52 -5.98 -3.07
N ASN A 24 6.39 -5.75 -2.09
CA ASN A 24 7.82 -5.55 -2.31
C ASN A 24 8.61 -6.86 -2.47
N LYS A 25 7.96 -8.03 -2.34
CA LYS A 25 8.62 -9.33 -2.44
C LYS A 25 9.01 -9.64 -3.89
N PRO A 26 10.27 -9.95 -4.20
CA PRO A 26 10.69 -10.38 -5.53
C PRO A 26 9.92 -11.63 -5.99
N ASP A 27 9.64 -11.72 -7.29
CA ASP A 27 9.02 -12.88 -7.95
C ASP A 27 7.66 -13.33 -7.40
N PHE A 28 6.94 -12.45 -6.70
CA PHE A 28 5.59 -12.76 -6.27
C PHE A 28 4.56 -12.36 -7.33
N LYS A 29 4.00 -13.33 -8.04
CA LYS A 29 3.16 -13.14 -9.24
C LYS A 29 1.82 -12.45 -8.97
N TYR A 30 1.30 -12.50 -7.76
CA TYR A 30 -0.02 -11.95 -7.36
C TYR A 30 0.16 -10.81 -6.34
N ARG A 31 1.21 -9.99 -6.50
CA ARG A 31 1.54 -8.94 -5.53
C ARG A 31 0.48 -7.85 -5.47
N GLU A 32 -0.03 -7.43 -6.62
CA GLU A 32 -1.02 -6.38 -6.76
C GLU A 32 -2.35 -6.78 -6.11
N GLU A 33 -2.78 -7.99 -6.42
CA GLU A 33 -4.01 -8.57 -5.87
C GLU A 33 -3.91 -8.77 -4.36
N THR A 34 -2.82 -9.39 -3.91
CA THR A 34 -2.63 -9.69 -2.49
C THR A 34 -2.47 -8.41 -1.67
N PHE A 35 -1.75 -7.42 -2.20
CA PHE A 35 -1.65 -6.09 -1.61
C PHE A 35 -3.04 -5.49 -1.44
N SER A 36 -3.84 -5.48 -2.49
CA SER A 36 -5.18 -4.90 -2.47
C SER A 36 -6.08 -5.58 -1.44
N ILE A 37 -6.03 -6.91 -1.34
CA ILE A 37 -6.80 -7.69 -0.36
C ILE A 37 -6.41 -7.32 1.07
N LEU A 38 -5.11 -7.34 1.38
CA LEU A 38 -4.59 -7.06 2.71
C LEU A 38 -4.80 -5.58 3.10
N MET A 39 -4.61 -4.67 2.16
CA MET A 39 -4.78 -3.26 2.42
C MET A 39 -6.24 -2.87 2.66
N ILE A 40 -7.20 -3.45 1.92
CA ILE A 40 -8.63 -3.28 2.17
C ILE A 40 -9.03 -3.90 3.52
N ASN A 41 -8.48 -5.05 3.89
CA ASN A 41 -8.69 -5.61 5.23
C ASN A 41 -8.15 -4.68 6.33
N SER A 42 -6.98 -4.08 6.12
CA SER A 42 -6.42 -3.08 7.01
C SER A 42 -7.38 -1.89 7.20
N TRP A 43 -7.90 -1.32 6.11
CA TRP A 43 -8.87 -0.25 6.15
C TRP A 43 -10.18 -0.64 6.85
N GLU A 44 -10.70 -1.83 6.58
CA GLU A 44 -11.90 -2.32 7.26
C GLU A 44 -11.71 -2.36 8.78
N LEU A 45 -10.56 -2.85 9.24
CA LEU A 45 -10.23 -2.93 10.67
C LEU A 45 -10.09 -1.54 11.31
N ILE A 46 -9.40 -0.60 10.66
CA ILE A 46 -9.17 0.73 11.25
C ILE A 46 -10.43 1.60 11.24
N LEU A 47 -11.28 1.48 10.22
CA LEU A 47 -12.56 2.15 10.17
C LEU A 47 -13.53 1.59 11.24
N LYS A 48 -13.51 0.28 11.48
CA LYS A 48 -14.22 -0.34 12.62
C LYS A 48 -13.70 0.17 13.96
N ALA A 49 -12.38 0.33 14.11
CA ALA A 49 -11.79 0.90 15.32
C ALA A 49 -12.29 2.33 15.55
N LYS A 50 -12.42 3.17 14.50
CA LYS A 50 -12.98 4.52 14.59
C LYS A 50 -14.43 4.49 15.07
N LEU A 51 -15.28 3.59 14.56
CA LEU A 51 -16.66 3.44 15.02
C LEU A 51 -16.75 3.02 16.51
N ILE A 52 -15.93 2.05 16.91
CA ILE A 52 -15.90 1.57 18.31
C ILE A 52 -15.38 2.67 19.25
N LYS A 53 -14.38 3.44 18.82
CA LYS A 53 -13.87 4.60 19.57
C LYS A 53 -14.97 5.65 19.79
N ALA A 54 -15.70 6.01 18.73
CA ALA A 54 -16.83 6.93 18.80
C ALA A 54 -17.99 6.42 19.69
N ALA A 55 -18.10 5.10 19.85
CA ALA A 55 -19.09 4.44 20.70
C ALA A 55 -18.55 4.07 22.10
N ASN A 56 -17.56 4.80 22.62
CA ASN A 56 -16.97 4.57 23.94
C ASN A 56 -16.48 3.11 24.13
N ASN A 57 -15.75 2.58 23.18
CA ASN A 57 -15.21 1.21 23.13
C ASN A 57 -16.28 0.08 23.11
N ASN A 58 -17.50 0.40 22.68
CA ASN A 58 -18.59 -0.57 22.56
C ASN A 58 -18.50 -1.34 21.23
N ILE A 59 -18.12 -2.62 21.29
CA ILE A 59 -17.97 -3.50 20.13
C ILE A 59 -19.29 -3.66 19.31
N LYS A 60 -20.45 -3.48 19.93
CA LYS A 60 -21.74 -3.58 19.26
C LYS A 60 -21.96 -2.49 18.20
N ALA A 61 -21.13 -1.45 18.19
CA ALA A 61 -21.17 -0.37 17.18
C ALA A 61 -20.91 -0.87 15.76
N ILE A 62 -20.20 -1.99 15.62
CA ILE A 62 -19.87 -2.58 14.30
C ILE A 62 -20.79 -3.75 13.92
N TYR A 63 -21.75 -4.13 14.75
CA TYR A 63 -22.67 -5.21 14.42
C TYR A 63 -23.79 -4.73 13.50
N ILE A 64 -24.12 -5.55 12.50
CA ILE A 64 -25.23 -5.28 11.58
C ILE A 64 -26.55 -5.50 12.31
N LYS A 65 -27.43 -4.50 12.22
CA LYS A 65 -28.81 -4.59 12.73
C LYS A 65 -29.76 -4.97 11.60
N GLU A 66 -30.74 -5.82 11.88
CA GLU A 66 -31.83 -6.14 10.98
C GLU A 66 -33.17 -6.01 11.69
N ASN A 67 -34.17 -5.58 10.96
CA ASN A 67 -35.53 -5.48 11.52
C ASN A 67 -36.12 -6.87 11.71
N ILE A 68 -36.78 -7.09 12.84
CA ILE A 68 -37.53 -8.31 13.08
C ILE A 68 -38.79 -8.30 12.19
N PRO A 69 -39.08 -9.37 11.38
CA PRO A 69 -40.27 -9.41 10.56
C PRO A 69 -41.54 -9.47 11.46
N LYS A 70 -42.62 -8.81 11.04
CA LYS A 70 -43.91 -8.94 11.69
C LYS A 70 -44.57 -10.24 11.29
N LYS A 71 -45.35 -10.88 12.21
CA LYS A 71 -46.12 -12.09 11.92
C LYS A 71 -47.11 -11.91 10.76
N ALA A 72 -47.66 -10.71 10.61
CA ALA A 72 -48.63 -10.35 9.55
C ALA A 72 -47.98 -9.79 8.25
N GLY A 73 -46.68 -9.99 8.07
CA GLY A 73 -45.89 -9.38 6.96
C GLY A 73 -45.41 -7.97 7.26
N GLY A 74 -44.36 -7.56 6.58
CA GLY A 74 -43.71 -6.23 6.71
C GLY A 74 -42.65 -6.15 7.81
N LYS A 75 -42.00 -4.96 7.90
CA LYS A 75 -40.92 -4.70 8.84
C LYS A 75 -41.42 -4.17 10.17
N SER A 76 -40.94 -4.70 11.28
CA SER A 76 -41.23 -4.22 12.64
C SER A 76 -40.31 -3.03 12.96
N LYS A 77 -40.72 -2.17 13.92
CA LYS A 77 -39.81 -1.17 14.55
C LYS A 77 -38.75 -1.81 15.45
N ARG A 78 -38.96 -3.09 15.84
CA ARG A 78 -37.98 -3.84 16.63
C ARG A 78 -36.86 -4.34 15.76
N TRP A 79 -35.65 -4.37 16.27
CA TRP A 79 -34.45 -4.83 15.59
C TRP A 79 -33.69 -5.84 16.45
N LYS A 80 -32.87 -6.66 15.79
CA LYS A 80 -31.90 -7.56 16.40
C LYS A 80 -30.58 -7.49 15.65
N TYR A 81 -29.52 -8.02 16.25
CA TYR A 81 -28.25 -8.19 15.52
C TYR A 81 -28.39 -9.33 14.52
N LYS A 82 -27.89 -9.08 13.30
CA LYS A 82 -27.87 -10.09 12.25
C LYS A 82 -26.80 -11.13 12.56
N LEU A 83 -27.20 -12.40 12.48
CA LEU A 83 -26.33 -13.53 12.74
C LEU A 83 -25.93 -14.21 11.42
N ASN A 84 -24.75 -14.81 11.40
CA ASN A 84 -24.37 -15.74 10.34
C ASN A 84 -25.05 -17.12 10.55
N LYS A 85 -24.82 -18.04 9.61
CA LYS A 85 -25.40 -19.41 9.68
C LYS A 85 -24.98 -20.18 10.94
N LYS A 86 -23.89 -19.79 11.60
CA LYS A 86 -23.37 -20.43 12.84
C LYS A 86 -23.76 -19.68 14.13
N GLY A 87 -24.60 -18.64 14.04
CA GLY A 87 -25.05 -17.87 15.20
C GLY A 87 -24.15 -16.75 15.69
N TYR A 88 -23.07 -16.41 14.96
CA TYR A 88 -22.21 -15.29 15.31
C TYR A 88 -22.72 -13.97 14.72
N ASN A 89 -22.55 -12.86 15.47
CA ASN A 89 -22.92 -11.53 15.00
C ASN A 89 -22.12 -11.15 13.75
N LEU A 90 -22.82 -10.75 12.71
CA LEU A 90 -22.20 -10.20 11.50
C LEU A 90 -21.75 -8.77 11.74
N THR A 91 -20.55 -8.45 11.29
CA THR A 91 -19.98 -7.09 11.36
C THR A 91 -20.13 -6.36 10.02
N ILE A 92 -20.19 -5.04 10.10
CA ILE A 92 -20.24 -4.15 8.93
C ILE A 92 -18.98 -4.34 8.06
N GLY A 93 -19.16 -4.52 6.75
CA GLY A 93 -18.06 -4.65 5.80
C GLY A 93 -17.64 -3.30 5.21
N ILE A 94 -16.56 -3.30 4.42
CA ILE A 94 -15.91 -2.08 3.91
C ILE A 94 -16.88 -1.16 3.16
N GLU A 95 -17.72 -1.67 2.27
CA GLU A 95 -18.64 -0.84 1.45
C GLU A 95 -19.60 -0.02 2.31
N LYS A 96 -20.22 -0.67 3.30
CA LYS A 96 -21.13 0.01 4.24
C LYS A 96 -20.39 0.95 5.18
N LEU A 97 -19.12 0.68 5.48
CA LEU A 97 -18.28 1.61 6.24
C LEU A 97 -18.02 2.88 5.45
N LEU A 98 -17.66 2.75 4.17
CA LEU A 98 -17.43 3.89 3.27
C LEU A 98 -18.69 4.74 3.15
N GLU A 99 -19.84 4.13 2.84
CA GLU A 99 -21.14 4.81 2.77
C GLU A 99 -21.47 5.55 4.08
N LYS A 100 -21.25 4.90 5.22
CA LYS A 100 -21.51 5.52 6.52
C LYS A 100 -20.63 6.74 6.77
N PHE A 101 -19.33 6.65 6.51
CA PHE A 101 -18.38 7.75 6.73
C PHE A 101 -18.52 8.87 5.71
N GLU A 102 -19.01 8.58 4.50
CA GLU A 102 -19.39 9.59 3.51
C GLU A 102 -20.62 10.37 3.98
N ASN A 103 -21.65 9.68 4.47
CA ASN A 103 -22.89 10.29 4.96
C ASN A 103 -22.67 11.19 6.18
N ASP A 104 -21.85 10.77 7.14
CA ASP A 104 -21.56 11.54 8.36
C ASP A 104 -20.40 12.54 8.18
N LYS A 105 -19.75 12.56 7.01
CA LYS A 105 -18.64 13.46 6.64
C LYS A 105 -17.48 13.46 7.65
N SER A 106 -17.30 12.36 8.37
CA SER A 106 -16.27 12.24 9.43
C SER A 106 -14.93 11.73 8.91
N VAL A 107 -14.82 11.44 7.62
CA VAL A 107 -13.62 11.10 6.89
C VAL A 107 -13.56 11.89 5.59
N ASP A 108 -12.37 12.36 5.22
CA ASP A 108 -12.18 13.12 3.96
C ASP A 108 -12.63 12.30 2.75
N LYS A 109 -13.37 12.94 1.85
CA LYS A 109 -13.95 12.28 0.69
C LYS A 109 -12.88 11.68 -0.24
N ARG A 110 -11.72 12.33 -0.40
CA ARG A 110 -10.60 11.83 -1.21
C ARG A 110 -10.06 10.52 -0.65
N CYS A 111 -9.99 10.41 0.68
CA CYS A 111 -9.59 9.18 1.35
C CYS A 111 -10.60 8.05 1.06
N LEU A 112 -11.90 8.31 1.19
CA LEU A 112 -12.95 7.32 0.92
C LEU A 112 -12.97 6.88 -0.55
N GLU A 113 -12.82 7.80 -1.50
CA GLU A 113 -12.73 7.50 -2.94
C GLU A 113 -11.49 6.65 -3.26
N ASN A 114 -10.33 6.97 -2.70
CA ASN A 114 -9.13 6.16 -2.89
C ASN A 114 -9.30 4.73 -2.34
N ILE A 115 -9.92 4.57 -1.17
CA ILE A 115 -10.24 3.26 -0.61
C ILE A 115 -11.22 2.51 -1.52
N SER A 116 -12.24 3.21 -2.05
CA SER A 116 -13.22 2.64 -2.98
C SER A 116 -12.56 2.13 -4.26
N LEU A 117 -11.64 2.89 -4.85
CA LEU A 117 -10.85 2.47 -6.02
C LEU A 117 -10.04 1.20 -5.73
N LEU A 118 -9.34 1.17 -4.59
CA LEU A 118 -8.59 -0.03 -4.21
C LEU A 118 -9.51 -1.22 -3.93
N ASN A 119 -10.72 -1.00 -3.41
CA ASN A 119 -11.73 -2.03 -3.22
C ASN A 119 -12.26 -2.59 -4.55
N ILE A 120 -12.40 -1.74 -5.57
CA ILE A 120 -12.73 -2.18 -6.94
C ILE A 120 -11.64 -3.08 -7.49
N VAL A 121 -10.36 -2.71 -7.33
CA VAL A 121 -9.22 -3.56 -7.71
C VAL A 121 -9.29 -4.90 -6.97
N ARG A 122 -9.46 -4.88 -5.65
CA ARG A 122 -9.58 -6.11 -4.82
C ARG A 122 -10.69 -7.02 -5.29
N ASN A 123 -11.88 -6.48 -5.58
CA ASN A 123 -13.03 -7.28 -6.01
C ASN A 123 -12.77 -7.95 -7.38
N ASN A 124 -12.10 -7.27 -8.29
CA ASN A 124 -11.73 -7.83 -9.60
C ASN A 124 -10.55 -8.80 -9.50
N ALA A 125 -9.58 -8.54 -8.65
CA ALA A 125 -8.45 -9.43 -8.40
C ALA A 125 -8.88 -10.83 -7.96
N ILE A 126 -9.94 -10.93 -7.16
CA ILE A 126 -10.48 -12.22 -6.67
C ILE A 126 -11.20 -13.00 -7.79
N HIS A 127 -11.76 -12.32 -8.77
CA HIS A 127 -12.69 -12.93 -9.74
C HIS A 127 -12.15 -13.03 -11.17
N LEU A 128 -11.04 -12.38 -11.52
CA LEU A 128 -10.51 -12.30 -12.88
C LEU A 128 -9.03 -12.67 -12.95
N ILE A 129 -8.65 -13.34 -14.04
CA ILE A 129 -7.23 -13.65 -14.33
C ILE A 129 -6.62 -12.40 -14.97
N ASN A 130 -5.82 -11.67 -14.20
CA ASN A 130 -5.10 -10.50 -14.67
C ASN A 130 -3.65 -10.85 -14.99
N LYS A 131 -3.19 -10.52 -16.22
CA LYS A 131 -1.80 -10.77 -16.67
C LYS A 131 -1.09 -9.51 -17.16
N ASP A 132 -1.56 -8.31 -16.81
CA ASP A 132 -1.14 -7.09 -17.49
C ASP A 132 -0.34 -6.11 -16.63
N SER A 133 0.71 -5.55 -17.22
CA SER A 133 1.54 -4.48 -16.69
C SER A 133 0.76 -3.18 -16.36
N GLU A 134 -0.34 -2.92 -17.09
CA GLU A 134 -1.19 -1.74 -16.89
C GLU A 134 -1.92 -1.77 -15.54
N LEU A 135 -2.45 -2.92 -15.13
CA LEU A 135 -3.06 -3.06 -13.80
C LEU A 135 -2.04 -2.82 -12.69
N ALA A 136 -0.82 -3.28 -12.89
CA ALA A 136 0.27 -3.09 -11.94
C ALA A 136 0.59 -1.59 -11.73
N SER A 137 0.61 -0.79 -12.81
CA SER A 137 0.80 0.66 -12.72
C SER A 137 -0.34 1.34 -11.95
N ILE A 138 -1.60 1.02 -12.28
CA ILE A 138 -2.77 1.56 -11.58
C ILE A 138 -2.71 1.22 -10.08
N VAL A 139 -2.42 -0.04 -9.75
CA VAL A 139 -2.33 -0.49 -8.35
C VAL A 139 -1.20 0.22 -7.62
N TYR A 140 -0.08 0.48 -8.28
CA TYR A 140 1.03 1.22 -7.71
C TYR A 140 0.65 2.66 -7.35
N GLU A 141 0.03 3.39 -8.26
CA GLU A 141 -0.36 4.79 -8.03
C GLU A 141 -1.48 4.92 -6.98
N VAL A 142 -2.53 4.10 -7.11
CA VAL A 142 -3.63 4.06 -6.14
C VAL A 142 -3.13 3.57 -4.79
N GLY A 143 -2.28 2.54 -4.76
CA GLY A 143 -1.71 1.95 -3.55
C GLY A 143 -0.75 2.89 -2.82
N SER A 144 0.08 3.65 -3.56
CA SER A 144 0.98 4.65 -2.96
C SER A 144 0.18 5.76 -2.27
N ALA A 145 -0.87 6.27 -2.94
CA ALA A 145 -1.80 7.22 -2.32
C ALA A 145 -2.51 6.60 -1.10
N ASN A 146 -2.90 5.33 -1.21
CA ASN A 146 -3.60 4.61 -0.15
C ASN A 146 -2.75 4.45 1.12
N LEU A 147 -1.47 4.13 0.98
CA LEU A 147 -0.54 4.06 2.11
C LEU A 147 -0.35 5.42 2.78
N LYS A 148 -0.17 6.49 2.00
CA LYS A 148 -0.09 7.84 2.55
C LYS A 148 -1.37 8.20 3.30
N ASN A 149 -2.53 7.98 2.68
CA ASN A 149 -3.83 8.24 3.29
C ASN A 149 -4.02 7.45 4.58
N TYR A 150 -3.54 6.21 4.62
CA TYR A 150 -3.61 5.34 5.80
C TYR A 150 -2.79 5.88 6.97
N ILE A 151 -1.55 6.33 6.70
CA ILE A 151 -0.70 6.95 7.72
C ILE A 151 -1.36 8.20 8.28
N GLU A 152 -1.79 9.12 7.42
CA GLU A 152 -2.47 10.35 7.81
C GLU A 152 -3.74 10.06 8.64
N PHE A 153 -4.53 9.08 8.20
CA PHE A 153 -5.74 8.67 8.91
C PHE A 153 -5.45 8.15 10.32
N ILE A 154 -4.40 7.35 10.50
CA ILE A 154 -4.02 6.80 11.82
C ILE A 154 -3.50 7.90 12.73
N ILE A 155 -2.67 8.79 12.23
CA ILE A 155 -2.17 9.93 13.00
C ILE A 155 -3.35 10.79 13.47
N GLU A 156 -4.22 11.18 12.55
CA GLU A 156 -5.35 12.06 12.84
C GLU A 156 -6.35 11.47 13.83
N ASN A 157 -6.72 10.22 13.67
CA ASN A 157 -7.82 9.62 14.43
C ASN A 157 -7.37 8.91 15.71
N PHE A 158 -6.11 8.48 15.78
CA PHE A 158 -5.61 7.65 16.89
C PHE A 158 -4.32 8.18 17.50
N ASN A 159 -3.75 9.26 16.96
CA ASN A 159 -2.49 9.86 17.44
C ASN A 159 -1.37 8.81 17.58
N LYS A 160 -1.26 7.91 16.61
CA LYS A 160 -0.21 6.89 16.56
C LYS A 160 0.80 7.21 15.49
N ASP A 161 2.06 7.23 15.90
CA ASP A 161 3.19 7.36 14.99
C ASP A 161 3.53 6.00 14.36
N LEU A 162 3.62 5.99 13.03
CA LEU A 162 4.03 4.85 12.22
C LEU A 162 5.41 5.03 11.58
N SER A 163 6.16 6.08 11.94
CA SER A 163 7.47 6.41 11.35
C SER A 163 8.51 5.29 11.49
N LYS A 164 8.37 4.45 12.52
CA LYS A 164 9.22 3.28 12.72
C LYS A 164 9.04 2.17 11.67
N TYR A 165 8.01 2.26 10.83
CA TYR A 165 7.75 1.30 9.77
C TYR A 165 8.06 1.91 8.41
N ASN A 166 8.64 1.14 7.51
CA ASN A 166 8.91 1.54 6.14
C ASN A 166 7.65 1.41 5.27
N PHE A 167 6.80 2.43 5.27
CA PHE A 167 5.56 2.46 4.49
C PHE A 167 5.83 2.98 3.08
N TYR A 168 6.43 2.15 2.22
CA TYR A 168 6.62 2.46 0.81
C TYR A 168 6.42 1.24 -0.07
N LEU A 169 5.96 1.47 -1.30
CA LEU A 169 5.91 0.46 -2.36
C LEU A 169 7.11 0.66 -3.27
N MET A 170 7.86 -0.40 -3.55
CA MET A 170 8.92 -0.35 -4.53
C MET A 170 8.32 -0.27 -5.94
N PRO A 171 8.86 0.57 -6.83
CA PRO A 171 8.47 0.60 -8.24
C PRO A 171 8.62 -0.81 -8.84
N ILE A 172 7.64 -1.21 -9.65
CA ILE A 172 7.49 -2.59 -10.13
C ILE A 172 8.63 -3.00 -11.06
N SER A 173 9.30 -2.05 -11.72
CA SER A 173 10.42 -2.33 -12.60
C SER A 173 11.36 -1.14 -12.74
N PHE A 174 12.66 -1.42 -12.60
CA PHE A 174 13.72 -0.51 -13.00
C PHE A 174 14.07 -0.66 -14.50
N TYR A 175 13.43 -1.58 -15.21
CA TYR A 175 13.79 -1.99 -16.58
C TYR A 175 12.74 -1.64 -17.64
N ASN A 176 11.52 -1.35 -17.23
CA ASN A 176 10.48 -0.91 -18.15
C ASN A 176 10.25 0.59 -17.93
N ASP A 177 10.46 1.39 -18.95
CA ASP A 177 9.96 2.75 -19.00
C ASP A 177 8.42 2.68 -18.94
N TYR A 178 7.86 2.87 -17.75
CA TYR A 178 6.44 3.07 -17.61
C TYR A 178 6.13 4.44 -18.20
N GLU A 179 5.66 4.45 -19.44
CA GLU A 179 4.99 5.62 -19.98
C GLU A 179 3.79 5.90 -19.08
N ILE A 180 3.85 7.06 -18.44
CA ILE A 180 2.80 7.62 -17.60
C ILE A 180 1.48 7.60 -18.40
N MET A 181 0.36 7.46 -17.71
CA MET A 181 -1.02 7.30 -18.21
C MET A 181 -1.46 8.17 -19.41
N ASP A 182 -0.66 9.13 -19.88
CA ASP A 182 -1.04 10.09 -20.91
C ASP A 182 -1.25 9.52 -22.31
N ASN A 183 -0.75 8.32 -22.62
CA ASN A 183 -0.81 7.75 -23.97
C ASN A 183 -1.73 6.54 -24.15
N LEU A 184 -2.57 6.22 -23.19
CA LEU A 184 -3.40 5.03 -23.27
C LEU A 184 -4.66 5.31 -24.09
N LYS A 185 -4.73 4.76 -25.30
CA LYS A 185 -5.93 4.78 -26.14
C LYS A 185 -7.07 4.02 -25.44
N ILE A 186 -8.18 4.69 -25.21
CA ILE A 186 -9.40 4.14 -24.63
C ILE A 186 -10.22 3.53 -25.77
N GLU A 187 -9.93 2.28 -26.15
CA GLU A 187 -10.69 1.59 -27.21
C GLU A 187 -11.39 0.31 -26.74
N ASP A 188 -11.38 0.01 -25.42
CA ASP A 188 -11.92 -1.26 -24.94
C ASP A 188 -12.97 -1.06 -23.82
N THR A 189 -14.07 -1.82 -23.89
CA THR A 189 -15.13 -1.88 -22.86
C THR A 189 -14.73 -2.72 -21.66
N SER A 190 -13.45 -3.04 -21.51
CA SER A 190 -12.90 -3.85 -20.45
C SER A 190 -13.02 -3.16 -19.08
N PHE A 191 -12.95 -3.95 -18.02
CA PHE A 191 -12.87 -3.47 -16.64
C PHE A 191 -11.78 -2.38 -16.46
N LYS A 192 -10.64 -2.53 -17.12
CA LYS A 192 -9.49 -1.63 -17.06
C LYS A 192 -9.81 -0.24 -17.61
N SER A 193 -10.42 -0.17 -18.78
CA SER A 193 -10.81 1.12 -19.39
C SER A 193 -11.82 1.85 -18.54
N LYS A 194 -12.74 1.15 -17.87
CA LYS A 194 -13.66 1.74 -16.91
C LYS A 194 -12.96 2.26 -15.68
N LEU A 195 -12.11 1.46 -15.05
CA LEU A 195 -11.31 1.85 -13.87
C LEU A 195 -10.42 3.07 -14.17
N LYS A 196 -9.80 3.08 -15.36
CA LYS A 196 -8.99 4.20 -15.82
C LYS A 196 -9.82 5.47 -16.02
N LYS A 197 -11.01 5.35 -16.63
CA LYS A 197 -11.92 6.48 -16.80
C LYS A 197 -12.32 7.06 -15.43
N ASP A 198 -12.70 6.21 -14.49
CA ASP A 198 -13.06 6.61 -13.12
C ASP A 198 -11.88 7.32 -12.44
N LEU A 199 -10.64 6.80 -12.61
CA LEU A 199 -9.42 7.43 -12.11
C LEU A 199 -9.16 8.81 -12.69
N LEU A 200 -9.25 8.97 -14.00
CA LEU A 200 -9.06 10.25 -14.68
C LEU A 200 -10.11 11.28 -14.24
N GLU A 201 -11.37 10.86 -14.11
CA GLU A 201 -12.44 11.71 -13.63
C GLU A 201 -12.18 12.17 -12.18
N LEU A 202 -11.84 11.26 -11.29
CA LEU A 202 -11.52 11.60 -9.90
C LEU A 202 -10.27 12.46 -9.79
N ASN A 203 -9.23 12.18 -10.57
CA ASN A 203 -8.00 12.99 -10.56
C ASN A 203 -8.22 14.40 -11.10
N SER A 204 -9.14 14.58 -12.07
CA SER A 204 -9.54 15.92 -12.55
C SER A 204 -10.34 16.70 -11.50
N LYS A 205 -11.14 16.01 -10.70
CA LYS A 205 -12.00 16.59 -9.66
C LYS A 205 -11.24 17.00 -8.41
N TYR A 206 -10.21 16.26 -8.06
CA TYR A 206 -9.44 16.47 -6.83
C TYR A 206 -7.97 16.77 -7.13
N LYS A 207 -7.43 17.79 -6.46
CA LYS A 207 -5.98 18.02 -6.48
C LYS A 207 -5.27 16.85 -5.77
N SER A 208 -4.29 16.26 -6.43
CA SER A 208 -3.40 15.25 -5.86
C SER A 208 -1.98 15.79 -5.80
N GLY A 209 -1.21 15.42 -4.79
CA GLY A 209 0.19 15.82 -4.66
C GLY A 209 0.75 15.52 -3.27
N PRO A 210 2.08 15.61 -3.11
CA PRO A 210 2.74 15.29 -1.85
C PRO A 210 2.31 16.19 -0.70
N ASN A 211 1.93 17.44 -0.98
CA ASN A 211 1.49 18.43 0.01
C ASN A 211 0.00 18.31 0.37
N GLU A 212 -0.78 17.56 -0.40
CA GLU A 212 -2.17 17.31 -0.04
C GLU A 212 -2.26 16.25 1.06
N LYS A 213 -3.10 16.50 2.06
CA LYS A 213 -3.28 15.58 3.19
C LYS A 213 -3.76 14.20 2.73
N TYR A 214 -4.78 14.16 1.89
CA TYR A 214 -5.32 12.95 1.28
C TYR A 214 -5.24 13.02 -0.24
N ASN A 215 -4.98 11.89 -0.87
CA ASN A 215 -4.79 11.76 -2.30
C ASN A 215 -5.65 10.64 -2.89
N ILE A 216 -6.08 10.82 -4.15
CA ILE A 216 -6.73 9.77 -4.95
C ILE A 216 -5.67 8.84 -5.54
N ILE A 217 -4.68 9.43 -6.20
CA ILE A 217 -3.50 8.76 -6.76
C ILE A 217 -2.24 9.51 -6.36
N LEU A 218 -1.13 8.81 -6.30
CA LEU A 218 0.19 9.39 -6.04
C LEU A 218 1.22 8.70 -6.95
N ALA A 219 1.64 9.40 -7.99
CA ALA A 219 2.73 8.93 -8.84
C ALA A 219 4.07 9.17 -8.13
N THR A 220 4.88 8.12 -8.00
CA THR A 220 6.21 8.17 -7.42
C THR A 220 7.23 7.85 -8.49
N LYS A 221 8.12 8.78 -8.78
CA LYS A 221 9.25 8.58 -9.67
C LYS A 221 10.53 8.47 -8.84
N VAL A 222 11.19 7.32 -8.91
CA VAL A 222 12.52 7.13 -8.31
C VAL A 222 13.56 7.47 -9.37
N SER A 223 14.38 8.48 -9.10
CA SER A 223 15.52 8.83 -9.95
C SER A 223 16.81 8.70 -9.15
N PHE A 224 17.76 7.95 -9.68
CA PHE A 224 19.10 7.86 -9.12
C PHE A 224 19.94 9.01 -9.65
N ILE A 225 20.31 9.94 -8.79
CA ILE A 225 21.18 11.07 -9.14
C ILE A 225 22.59 10.73 -8.69
N LYS A 226 23.52 10.70 -9.64
CA LYS A 226 24.94 10.53 -9.35
C LYS A 226 25.46 11.85 -8.77
N GLY A 227 25.58 11.93 -7.47
CA GLY A 227 26.13 13.13 -6.84
C GLY A 227 25.76 13.22 -5.37
N ASP A 228 26.74 13.44 -4.64
CA ASP A 228 26.92 13.54 -3.20
C ASP A 228 27.20 12.22 -2.48
N LYS A 229 28.32 12.23 -1.75
CA LYS A 229 28.89 11.06 -1.07
C LYS A 229 28.01 10.52 0.07
N ASN A 230 26.86 11.13 0.35
CA ASN A 230 26.12 10.93 1.59
C ASN A 230 24.64 10.58 1.42
N GLY A 231 24.21 9.97 0.30
CA GLY A 231 22.84 9.46 0.31
C GLY A 231 22.20 9.13 -1.05
N ILE A 232 21.20 8.29 -1.03
CA ILE A 232 20.27 8.03 -2.13
C ILE A 232 19.20 9.12 -2.10
N ASN A 233 19.20 10.03 -3.07
CA ASN A 233 18.17 11.04 -3.19
C ASN A 233 16.95 10.46 -3.92
N THR A 234 15.85 10.28 -3.24
CA THR A 234 14.58 9.91 -3.85
C THR A 234 13.75 11.17 -4.09
N LYS A 235 13.44 11.45 -5.35
CA LYS A 235 12.64 12.62 -5.72
C LYS A 235 11.21 12.18 -6.03
N PHE A 236 10.26 12.65 -5.23
CA PHE A 236 8.83 12.54 -5.57
C PHE A 236 8.47 13.75 -6.42
N THR A 237 8.27 13.54 -7.72
CA THR A 237 7.93 14.66 -8.62
C THR A 237 6.50 14.46 -9.17
N LYS A 238 5.68 15.49 -9.07
CA LYS A 238 4.69 15.80 -10.10
C LYS A 238 5.44 16.34 -11.30
N GLU A 239 4.93 16.15 -12.50
CA GLU A 239 5.59 16.49 -13.78
C GLU A 239 6.27 17.87 -13.89
N GLN A 240 6.12 18.77 -12.93
CA GLN A 240 6.72 20.13 -12.97
C GLN A 240 7.02 20.73 -11.58
N GLY A 241 7.35 19.98 -10.55
CA GLY A 241 7.62 20.56 -9.23
C GLY A 241 8.89 20.06 -8.56
N GLU A 242 9.75 20.98 -8.14
CA GLU A 242 11.10 20.76 -7.60
C GLU A 242 11.16 20.42 -6.10
N GLU A 243 10.24 19.68 -5.52
CA GLU A 243 10.39 19.27 -4.12
C GLU A 243 10.76 17.79 -4.01
N ALA A 244 12.02 17.53 -3.66
CA ALA A 244 12.53 16.18 -3.40
C ALA A 244 12.44 15.84 -1.92
N ILE A 245 11.87 14.69 -1.60
CA ILE A 245 12.05 14.07 -0.28
C ILE A 245 13.41 13.36 -0.32
N LYS A 246 14.38 13.91 0.41
CA LYS A 246 15.70 13.29 0.56
C LYS A 246 15.58 12.15 1.58
N ILE A 247 15.71 10.92 1.11
CA ILE A 247 15.92 9.76 2.00
C ILE A 247 17.43 9.57 2.09
N ASN A 248 18.02 10.04 3.16
CA ASN A 248 19.43 9.80 3.44
C ASN A 248 19.51 8.50 4.24
N LEU A 249 20.13 7.47 3.66
CA LEU A 249 20.58 6.32 4.46
C LEU A 249 21.85 6.77 5.20
N THR A 250 21.87 6.62 6.49
CA THR A 250 23.09 6.86 7.28
C THR A 250 24.12 5.77 7.00
N ASP A 251 25.41 6.07 7.19
CA ASP A 251 26.47 5.08 7.03
C ASP A 251 26.20 3.84 7.92
N GLU A 252 25.61 4.04 9.09
CA GLU A 252 25.20 2.97 10.01
C GLU A 252 24.10 2.07 9.41
N GLU A 253 23.12 2.63 8.69
CA GLU A 253 22.05 1.85 8.01
C GLU A 253 22.59 1.09 6.79
N ILE A 254 23.59 1.67 6.10
CA ILE A 254 24.30 0.99 5.01
C ILE A 254 25.13 -0.17 5.57
N ASP A 255 25.85 0.03 6.67
CA ASP A 255 26.66 -1.00 7.31
C ASP A 255 25.82 -2.14 7.90
N ILE A 256 24.64 -1.84 8.44
CA ILE A 256 23.69 -2.87 8.89
C ILE A 256 23.18 -3.71 7.70
N ARG A 257 22.95 -3.10 6.55
CA ARG A 257 22.40 -3.78 5.36
C ARG A 257 23.46 -4.50 4.55
N TYR A 258 24.69 -3.96 4.55
CA TYR A 258 25.84 -4.47 3.82
C TYR A 258 27.08 -4.56 4.74
N PRO A 259 27.06 -5.48 5.72
CA PRO A 259 28.06 -5.51 6.81
C PRO A 259 29.45 -5.91 6.37
N LEU A 260 29.66 -6.27 5.11
CA LEU A 260 30.96 -6.73 4.61
C LEU A 260 31.52 -5.76 3.57
N SER A 261 32.60 -5.11 3.90
CA SER A 261 33.45 -4.45 2.89
C SER A 261 34.08 -5.50 1.94
N PHE A 262 34.60 -5.05 0.80
CA PHE A 262 35.34 -5.97 -0.10
C PHE A 262 36.51 -6.66 0.59
N LYS A 263 37.19 -5.98 1.50
CA LYS A 263 38.28 -6.56 2.33
C LYS A 263 37.73 -7.66 3.25
N ASP A 264 36.61 -7.38 3.89
CA ASP A 264 35.98 -8.32 4.82
C ASP A 264 35.47 -9.56 4.08
N LEU A 265 34.84 -9.35 2.90
CA LEU A 265 34.42 -10.45 2.04
C LEU A 265 35.59 -11.36 1.65
N VAL A 266 36.72 -10.77 1.25
CA VAL A 266 37.94 -11.54 0.92
C VAL A 266 38.48 -12.27 2.14
N SER A 267 38.46 -11.64 3.32
CA SER A 267 38.90 -12.27 4.58
C SER A 267 38.03 -13.45 4.94
N VAL A 268 36.71 -13.31 4.84
CA VAL A 268 35.74 -14.39 5.08
C VAL A 268 35.93 -15.54 4.08
N LEU A 269 36.16 -15.23 2.81
CA LEU A 269 36.40 -16.26 1.77
C LEU A 269 37.71 -17.03 2.03
N LYS A 270 38.79 -16.34 2.44
CA LYS A 270 40.04 -16.96 2.82
C LYS A 270 39.92 -17.85 4.03
N ALA A 271 39.13 -17.42 5.02
CA ALA A 271 38.89 -18.21 6.23
C ALA A 271 37.99 -19.44 5.98
N ARG A 272 37.04 -19.33 5.05
CA ARG A 272 36.03 -20.36 4.77
C ARG A 272 36.52 -21.44 3.79
N TYR A 273 37.37 -21.04 2.81
CA TYR A 273 37.82 -21.92 1.71
C TYR A 273 39.37 -21.97 1.70
N ILE A 274 39.95 -23.14 2.02
CA ILE A 274 41.40 -23.36 2.10
C ILE A 274 42.06 -23.16 0.72
N ASP A 275 41.33 -23.40 -0.36
CA ASP A 275 41.80 -23.30 -1.74
C ASP A 275 41.49 -21.93 -2.39
N PHE A 276 40.91 -21.01 -1.63
CA PHE A 276 40.57 -19.66 -2.17
C PHE A 276 41.84 -18.90 -2.57
N LYS A 277 41.93 -18.56 -3.85
CA LYS A 277 43.00 -17.75 -4.44
C LYS A 277 42.48 -16.44 -4.96
N GLN A 278 43.12 -15.36 -4.49
CA GLN A 278 42.83 -14.01 -4.98
C GLN A 278 43.66 -13.74 -6.26
N ASP A 279 43.32 -14.44 -7.34
CA ASP A 279 44.01 -14.44 -8.61
C ASP A 279 43.29 -13.63 -9.72
N LYS A 280 43.89 -13.62 -10.93
CA LYS A 280 43.30 -12.94 -12.08
C LYS A 280 41.87 -13.40 -12.43
N LYS A 281 41.54 -14.67 -12.12
CA LYS A 281 40.22 -15.25 -12.38
C LYS A 281 39.18 -14.68 -11.40
N PHE A 282 39.52 -14.59 -10.13
CA PHE A 282 38.69 -13.94 -9.10
C PHE A 282 38.44 -12.46 -9.43
N TYR A 283 39.47 -11.69 -9.79
CA TYR A 283 39.31 -10.30 -10.18
C TYR A 283 38.54 -10.15 -11.49
N GLY A 284 38.70 -11.07 -12.44
CA GLY A 284 37.93 -11.11 -13.69
C GLY A 284 36.44 -11.32 -13.47
N LEU A 285 36.06 -12.23 -12.57
CA LEU A 285 34.69 -12.44 -12.14
C LEU A 285 34.12 -11.18 -11.46
N ASN A 286 34.84 -10.63 -10.52
CA ASN A 286 34.41 -9.42 -9.83
C ASN A 286 34.22 -8.24 -10.79
N LYS A 287 35.12 -8.06 -11.77
CA LYS A 287 34.99 -7.03 -12.80
C LYS A 287 33.79 -7.28 -13.73
N LYS A 288 33.48 -8.55 -14.05
CA LYS A 288 32.30 -8.94 -14.83
C LYS A 288 30.99 -8.60 -14.09
N TYR A 289 30.90 -8.90 -12.81
CA TYR A 289 29.72 -8.59 -12.00
C TYR A 289 29.60 -7.09 -11.72
N ARG A 290 30.70 -6.36 -11.45
CA ARG A 290 30.69 -4.89 -11.35
C ARG A 290 30.25 -4.21 -12.63
N LYS A 291 30.66 -4.69 -13.81
CA LYS A 291 30.20 -4.14 -15.10
C LYS A 291 28.70 -4.34 -15.31
N ASN A 292 28.17 -5.48 -14.90
CA ASN A 292 26.72 -5.75 -14.97
C ASN A 292 25.93 -4.86 -14.01
N LEU A 293 26.48 -4.53 -12.85
CA LEU A 293 25.89 -3.56 -11.91
C LEU A 293 25.95 -2.11 -12.47
N ASN A 294 27.01 -1.75 -13.17
CA ASN A 294 27.12 -0.42 -13.79
C ASN A 294 26.26 -0.26 -15.06
N ASN A 295 25.82 -1.35 -15.68
CA ASN A 295 24.82 -1.32 -16.77
C ASN A 295 23.39 -1.48 -16.25
N ALA A 296 23.20 -1.62 -14.96
CA ALA A 296 21.92 -1.67 -14.27
C ALA A 296 21.58 -0.31 -13.58
N TYR A 297 22.34 0.74 -13.91
CA TYR A 297 22.09 2.11 -13.48
C TYR A 297 21.91 3.03 -14.68
#